data_439bdf3ee0a14cecb966817c37c26e89
#
_entry.id   439bdf3ee0a14cecb966817c37c26e89
#
_cell.length_a   1.000
_cell.length_b   1.000
_cell.length_c   1.000
_cell.angle_alpha   90.00
_cell.angle_beta   90.00
_cell.angle_gamma   90.00
#
_symmetry.space_group_name_H-M   'P 1'
#
loop_
_entity.id
_entity.type
_entity.pdbx_description
1 polymer ?
#
loop_
_entity_poly.entity_id
_entity_poly.type
_entity_poly.pdbx_seq_one_letter_code
_entity_poly.pdbx_strand_id
1 'polypeptide(L)'
;MLAVVGPTATGKTALGVALAEAFEGEVISADSMQIYKGLDVGTAKVAPDETHGIPHHAVDILEPDELFSVADFVTLAGTLEADISARGRLPILVGGTGLYVQSFLYGVRFAAEKTPDGLREQLAAELAEKGPEAMYKELQTADPEAAAAIHPNNQVRVLRALEHFRATGKRLS
;
A
#
# COMPACT_ATOMS: atom_id res chain seq x y z
N MET A 1 -4.58 0.46 19.66
CA MET A 1 -5.12 0.06 18.34
C MET A 1 -5.39 -1.43 18.28
N LEU A 2 -6.45 -1.87 17.58
CA LEU A 2 -6.68 -3.27 17.18
C LEU A 2 -6.45 -3.43 15.68
N ALA A 3 -6.15 -4.67 15.22
CA ALA A 3 -6.03 -4.97 13.80
C ALA A 3 -6.84 -6.25 13.46
N VAL A 4 -7.73 -6.12 12.47
CA VAL A 4 -8.55 -7.21 11.91
C VAL A 4 -8.08 -7.48 10.49
N VAL A 5 -7.29 -8.52 10.31
CA VAL A 5 -6.61 -8.80 9.05
C VAL A 5 -6.93 -10.20 8.54
N GLY A 6 -6.92 -10.38 7.22
CA GLY A 6 -7.18 -11.67 6.60
C GLY A 6 -7.60 -11.54 5.13
N PRO A 7 -7.80 -12.66 4.42
CA PRO A 7 -8.19 -12.63 3.02
C PRO A 7 -9.61 -12.06 2.80
N THR A 8 -9.95 -11.75 1.55
CA THR A 8 -11.28 -11.25 1.17
C THR A 8 -12.36 -12.28 1.55
N ALA A 9 -13.57 -11.81 1.82
CA ALA A 9 -14.75 -12.62 2.18
C ALA A 9 -14.67 -13.41 3.49
N THR A 10 -13.82 -13.01 4.44
CA THR A 10 -13.70 -13.66 5.77
C THR A 10 -14.50 -12.95 6.89
N GLY A 11 -15.35 -11.97 6.55
CA GLY A 11 -16.17 -11.27 7.53
C GLY A 11 -15.44 -10.16 8.32
N LYS A 12 -14.25 -9.72 7.87
CA LYS A 12 -13.46 -8.68 8.55
C LYS A 12 -14.23 -7.39 8.78
N THR A 13 -14.99 -6.94 7.78
CA THR A 13 -15.76 -5.68 7.86
C THR A 13 -16.79 -5.74 8.98
N ALA A 14 -17.62 -6.79 8.99
CA ALA A 14 -18.63 -6.97 10.05
C ALA A 14 -17.98 -7.09 11.44
N LEU A 15 -16.85 -7.81 11.56
CA LEU A 15 -16.11 -7.89 12.82
C LEU A 15 -15.53 -6.54 13.23
N GLY A 16 -14.99 -5.76 12.28
CA GLY A 16 -14.46 -4.43 12.52
C GLY A 16 -15.54 -3.46 13.05
N VAL A 17 -16.73 -3.47 12.44
CA VAL A 17 -17.88 -2.68 12.89
C VAL A 17 -18.32 -3.11 14.30
N ALA A 18 -18.49 -4.42 14.55
CA ALA A 18 -18.88 -4.92 15.87
C ALA A 18 -17.86 -4.56 16.97
N LEU A 19 -16.57 -4.60 16.66
CA LEU A 19 -15.53 -4.15 17.60
C LEU A 19 -15.59 -2.64 17.82
N ALA A 20 -15.85 -1.85 16.77
CA ALA A 20 -15.97 -0.41 16.89
C ALA A 20 -17.19 -0.01 17.74
N GLU A 21 -18.32 -0.70 17.61
CA GLU A 21 -19.48 -0.52 18.48
C GLU A 21 -19.17 -0.87 19.94
N ALA A 22 -18.54 -2.03 20.17
CA ALA A 22 -18.27 -2.53 21.51
C ALA A 22 -17.23 -1.70 22.29
N PHE A 23 -16.28 -1.07 21.60
CA PHE A 23 -15.14 -0.37 22.20
C PHE A 23 -15.07 1.12 21.86
N GLU A 24 -16.18 1.71 21.38
CA GLU A 24 -16.23 3.12 20.95
C GLU A 24 -15.11 3.49 19.97
N GLY A 25 -14.87 2.60 18.99
CA GLY A 25 -13.79 2.73 18.04
C GLY A 25 -14.19 3.36 16.71
N GLU A 26 -13.18 3.54 15.85
CA GLU A 26 -13.35 3.96 14.46
C GLU A 26 -12.47 3.09 13.56
N VAL A 27 -12.94 2.82 12.34
CA VAL A 27 -12.26 1.91 11.40
C VAL A 27 -11.31 2.69 10.49
N ILE A 28 -10.10 2.15 10.31
CA ILE A 28 -9.14 2.57 9.27
C ILE A 28 -9.03 1.42 8.27
N SER A 29 -9.47 1.64 7.02
CA SER A 29 -9.39 0.62 5.98
C SER A 29 -7.95 0.43 5.50
N ALA A 30 -7.44 -0.81 5.56
CA ALA A 30 -6.17 -1.23 4.99
C ALA A 30 -6.37 -2.06 3.72
N ASP A 31 -7.19 -1.54 2.82
CA ASP A 31 -7.45 -2.11 1.50
C ASP A 31 -7.03 -1.11 0.42
N SER A 32 -6.12 -1.54 -0.46
CA SER A 32 -5.53 -0.67 -1.50
C SER A 32 -6.50 -0.29 -2.61
N MET A 33 -7.68 -0.90 -2.67
CA MET A 33 -8.68 -0.62 -3.69
C MET A 33 -9.86 0.18 -3.14
N GLN A 34 -10.21 0.02 -1.87
CA GLN A 34 -11.33 0.75 -1.25
C GLN A 34 -11.04 2.25 -1.06
N ILE A 35 -9.78 2.66 -1.17
CA ILE A 35 -9.38 4.06 -1.07
C ILE A 35 -9.89 4.91 -2.24
N TYR A 36 -10.14 4.27 -3.40
CA TYR A 36 -10.57 4.95 -4.61
C TYR A 36 -12.09 5.08 -4.68
N LYS A 37 -12.56 6.26 -5.06
CA LYS A 37 -13.98 6.57 -5.26
C LYS A 37 -14.57 5.75 -6.42
N GLY A 38 -15.82 5.32 -6.27
CA GLY A 38 -16.55 4.62 -7.32
C GLY A 38 -16.13 3.17 -7.59
N LEU A 39 -15.13 2.65 -6.89
CA LEU A 39 -14.74 1.24 -6.97
C LEU A 39 -15.42 0.43 -5.85
N ASP A 40 -16.73 0.29 -5.90
CA ASP A 40 -17.51 -0.23 -4.77
C ASP A 40 -17.74 -1.74 -4.83
N VAL A 41 -18.29 -2.24 -5.94
CA VAL A 41 -18.74 -3.63 -6.06
C VAL A 41 -17.58 -4.62 -6.06
N GLY A 42 -16.55 -4.37 -6.87
CA GLY A 42 -15.41 -5.28 -7.02
C GLY A 42 -14.47 -5.33 -5.80
N THR A 43 -14.55 -4.33 -4.92
CA THR A 43 -13.69 -4.19 -3.73
C THR A 43 -14.38 -4.60 -2.44
N ALA A 44 -15.65 -4.99 -2.52
CA ALA A 44 -16.49 -5.27 -1.34
C ALA A 44 -16.42 -4.13 -0.31
N LYS A 45 -16.51 -2.89 -0.79
CA LYS A 45 -16.53 -1.71 0.06
C LYS A 45 -17.75 -1.75 0.97
N VAL A 46 -17.58 -1.37 2.22
CA VAL A 46 -18.68 -1.32 3.18
C VAL A 46 -19.74 -0.35 2.72
N ALA A 47 -21.00 -0.81 2.67
CA ALA A 47 -22.12 0.06 2.34
C ALA A 47 -22.49 0.97 3.54
N PRO A 48 -23.05 2.15 3.30
CA PRO A 48 -23.38 3.09 4.39
C PRO A 48 -24.27 2.52 5.50
N ASP A 49 -25.19 1.63 5.16
CA ASP A 49 -26.06 0.93 6.10
C ASP A 49 -25.35 -0.17 6.90
N GLU A 50 -24.28 -0.75 6.35
CA GLU A 50 -23.45 -1.74 7.02
C GLU A 50 -22.45 -1.12 8.00
N THR A 51 -22.20 0.18 7.92
CA THR A 51 -21.28 0.86 8.85
C THR A 51 -21.87 1.05 10.24
N HIS A 52 -23.18 0.96 10.42
CA HIS A 52 -23.91 1.26 11.65
C HIS A 52 -23.58 2.65 12.25
N GLY A 53 -23.21 3.60 11.38
CA GLY A 53 -22.78 4.94 11.79
C GLY A 53 -21.35 5.03 12.33
N ILE A 54 -20.59 3.95 12.31
CA ILE A 54 -19.17 3.96 12.67
C ILE A 54 -18.37 4.67 11.58
N PRO A 55 -17.51 5.64 11.93
CA PRO A 55 -16.64 6.29 10.98
C PRO A 55 -15.65 5.29 10.35
N HIS A 56 -15.59 5.28 9.01
CA HIS A 56 -14.63 4.51 8.24
C HIS A 56 -13.69 5.47 7.52
N HIS A 57 -12.41 5.37 7.82
CA HIS A 57 -11.35 6.21 7.26
C HIS A 57 -10.57 5.46 6.18
N ALA A 58 -9.88 6.20 5.31
CA ALA A 58 -9.14 5.68 4.16
C ALA A 58 -10.02 4.91 3.17
N VAL A 59 -11.26 5.35 3.01
CA VAL A 59 -12.24 4.86 2.02
C VAL A 59 -12.70 6.06 1.20
N ASP A 60 -12.82 5.93 -0.12
CA ASP A 60 -13.33 6.97 -1.04
C ASP A 60 -12.63 8.34 -0.95
N ILE A 61 -11.33 8.36 -0.75
CA ILE A 61 -10.57 9.60 -0.60
C ILE A 61 -9.82 10.04 -1.86
N LEU A 62 -9.61 9.15 -2.84
CA LEU A 62 -8.85 9.42 -4.05
C LEU A 62 -9.68 9.17 -5.32
N GLU A 63 -9.36 9.88 -6.38
CA GLU A 63 -9.87 9.57 -7.71
C GLU A 63 -9.11 8.36 -8.31
N PRO A 64 -9.72 7.59 -9.23
CA PRO A 64 -9.11 6.36 -9.75
C PRO A 64 -7.80 6.53 -10.52
N ASP A 65 -7.50 7.74 -10.97
CA ASP A 65 -6.26 8.11 -11.69
C ASP A 65 -5.16 8.64 -10.77
N GLU A 66 -5.44 8.83 -9.49
CA GLU A 66 -4.46 9.25 -8.51
C GLU A 66 -3.57 8.07 -8.05
N LEU A 67 -2.29 8.34 -7.86
CA LEU A 67 -1.35 7.34 -7.36
C LEU A 67 -1.33 7.33 -5.84
N PHE A 68 -1.37 6.14 -5.26
CA PHE A 68 -1.27 5.96 -3.82
C PHE A 68 -0.33 4.80 -3.48
N SER A 69 0.74 5.11 -2.81
CA SER A 69 1.77 4.14 -2.43
C SER A 69 1.55 3.59 -1.01
N VAL A 70 2.28 2.53 -0.66
CA VAL A 70 2.34 2.02 0.71
C VAL A 70 2.93 3.06 1.69
N ALA A 71 3.83 3.93 1.23
CA ALA A 71 4.38 5.01 2.05
C ALA A 71 3.31 6.05 2.40
N ASP A 72 2.47 6.40 1.43
CA ASP A 72 1.33 7.30 1.63
C ASP A 72 0.32 6.69 2.61
N PHE A 73 0.04 5.39 2.46
CA PHE A 73 -0.82 4.66 3.39
C PHE A 73 -0.29 4.70 4.82
N VAL A 74 0.99 4.38 5.04
CA VAL A 74 1.59 4.37 6.38
C VAL A 74 1.52 5.76 7.02
N THR A 75 1.76 6.81 6.25
CA THR A 75 1.64 8.20 6.71
C THR A 75 0.22 8.56 7.09
N LEU A 76 -0.74 8.25 6.20
CA LEU A 76 -2.17 8.49 6.43
C LEU A 76 -2.68 7.72 7.65
N ALA A 77 -2.41 6.42 7.71
CA ALA A 77 -2.86 5.56 8.81
C ALA A 77 -2.28 6.01 10.16
N GLY A 78 -1.01 6.44 10.20
CA GLY A 78 -0.40 7.01 11.41
C GLY A 78 -1.06 8.30 11.87
N THR A 79 -1.42 9.18 10.94
CA THR A 79 -2.14 10.41 11.23
C THR A 79 -3.55 10.11 11.77
N LEU A 80 -4.26 9.18 11.14
CA LEU A 80 -5.60 8.75 11.58
C LEU A 80 -5.57 8.07 12.95
N GLU A 81 -4.59 7.18 13.18
CA GLU A 81 -4.41 6.53 14.48
C GLU A 81 -4.21 7.56 15.61
N ALA A 82 -3.34 8.55 15.36
CA ALA A 82 -3.06 9.61 16.35
C ALA A 82 -4.31 10.46 16.63
N ASP A 83 -5.05 10.87 15.59
CA ASP A 83 -6.26 11.66 15.72
C ASP A 83 -7.38 10.91 16.47
N ILE A 84 -7.67 9.67 16.07
CA ILE A 84 -8.68 8.83 16.70
C ILE A 84 -8.35 8.62 18.18
N SER A 85 -7.08 8.30 18.48
CA SER A 85 -6.62 8.12 19.86
C SER A 85 -6.70 9.40 20.69
N ALA A 86 -6.35 10.55 20.11
CA ALA A 86 -6.46 11.86 20.79
C ALA A 86 -7.90 12.22 21.16
N ARG A 87 -8.89 11.73 20.39
CA ARG A 87 -10.32 11.85 20.72
C ARG A 87 -10.81 10.81 21.73
N GLY A 88 -9.93 10.01 22.30
CA GLY A 88 -10.25 8.95 23.28
C GLY A 88 -10.93 7.74 22.66
N ARG A 89 -10.92 7.58 21.35
CA ARG A 89 -11.54 6.46 20.63
C ARG A 89 -10.50 5.39 20.30
N LEU A 90 -10.95 4.16 20.06
CA LEU A 90 -10.08 3.05 19.69
C LEU A 90 -9.90 3.00 18.17
N PRO A 91 -8.68 3.22 17.62
CA PRO A 91 -8.43 2.97 16.19
C PRO A 91 -8.42 1.48 15.92
N ILE A 92 -9.16 1.05 14.87
CA ILE A 92 -9.30 -0.34 14.44
C ILE A 92 -8.88 -0.43 12.98
N LEU A 93 -7.73 -1.04 12.72
CA LEU A 93 -7.24 -1.29 11.37
C LEU A 93 -7.95 -2.52 10.79
N VAL A 94 -8.65 -2.36 9.66
CA VAL A 94 -9.39 -3.46 9.02
C VAL A 94 -8.97 -3.59 7.56
N GLY A 95 -8.45 -4.75 7.13
CA GLY A 95 -8.12 -4.91 5.73
C GLY A 95 -7.42 -6.19 5.34
N GLY A 96 -7.16 -6.31 4.02
CA GLY A 96 -6.54 -7.48 3.40
C GLY A 96 -5.27 -7.19 2.61
N THR A 97 -4.87 -5.93 2.44
CA THR A 97 -3.63 -5.58 1.73
C THR A 97 -2.44 -5.81 2.65
N GLY A 98 -1.85 -7.01 2.55
CA GLY A 98 -0.79 -7.47 3.47
C GLY A 98 0.39 -6.51 3.57
N LEU A 99 0.80 -5.88 2.45
CA LEU A 99 1.89 -4.91 2.44
C LEU A 99 1.54 -3.66 3.27
N TYR A 100 0.31 -3.16 3.21
CA TYR A 100 -0.16 -2.02 4.00
C TYR A 100 -0.13 -2.35 5.49
N VAL A 101 -0.78 -3.46 5.85
CA VAL A 101 -0.88 -3.93 7.23
C VAL A 101 0.50 -4.16 7.83
N GLN A 102 1.35 -4.92 7.14
CA GLN A 102 2.69 -5.23 7.61
C GLN A 102 3.55 -3.98 7.77
N SER A 103 3.56 -3.10 6.75
CA SER A 103 4.37 -1.90 6.80
C SER A 103 3.96 -0.96 7.93
N PHE A 104 2.67 -0.83 8.17
CA PHE A 104 2.16 0.03 9.24
C PHE A 104 2.44 -0.57 10.62
N LEU A 105 2.08 -1.84 10.85
CA LEU A 105 2.21 -2.48 12.16
C LEU A 105 3.68 -2.67 12.60
N TYR A 106 4.58 -2.92 11.67
CA TYR A 106 6.01 -3.05 11.98
C TYR A 106 6.78 -1.73 11.90
N GLY A 107 6.09 -0.62 11.66
CA GLY A 107 6.72 0.71 11.62
C GLY A 107 7.76 0.84 10.52
N VAL A 108 7.51 0.24 9.34
CA VAL A 108 8.43 0.34 8.21
C VAL A 108 8.55 1.80 7.80
N ARG A 109 9.76 2.32 7.88
CA ARG A 109 10.08 3.67 7.43
C ARG A 109 10.46 3.60 5.96
N PHE A 110 9.63 4.19 5.14
CA PHE A 110 9.99 4.40 3.74
C PHE A 110 10.92 5.61 3.69
N ALA A 111 12.14 5.39 3.20
CA ALA A 111 13.04 6.50 2.97
C ALA A 111 12.38 7.46 1.98
N ALA A 112 12.35 8.74 2.33
CA ALA A 112 11.90 9.80 1.42
C ALA A 112 12.99 10.07 0.35
N GLU A 113 13.54 9.00 -0.23
CA GLU A 113 14.47 9.10 -1.34
C GLU A 113 13.64 9.54 -2.56
N LYS A 114 13.72 10.83 -2.86
CA LYS A 114 13.12 11.36 -4.08
C LYS A 114 13.80 10.67 -5.26
N THR A 115 13.05 9.82 -5.93
CA THR A 115 13.46 9.35 -7.26
C THR A 115 13.66 10.60 -8.12
N PRO A 116 14.79 10.75 -8.81
CA PRO A 116 15.00 11.87 -9.73
C PRO A 116 13.84 11.97 -10.72
N ASP A 117 13.36 13.20 -10.96
CA ASP A 117 12.28 13.43 -11.91
C ASP A 117 12.65 12.85 -13.28
N GLY A 118 11.72 12.15 -13.90
CA GLY A 118 11.89 11.51 -15.22
C GLY A 118 12.63 10.17 -15.23
N LEU A 119 13.15 9.67 -14.09
CA LEU A 119 13.88 8.39 -14.09
C LEU A 119 12.96 7.20 -14.39
N ARG A 120 11.71 7.24 -13.96
CA ARG A 120 10.74 6.17 -14.27
C ARG A 120 10.39 6.14 -15.75
N GLU A 121 10.15 7.30 -16.32
CA GLU A 121 9.89 7.47 -17.75
C GLU A 121 11.08 7.02 -18.58
N GLN A 122 12.29 7.37 -18.16
CA GLN A 122 13.52 6.90 -18.79
C GLN A 122 13.64 5.39 -18.75
N LEU A 123 13.44 4.75 -17.59
CA LEU A 123 13.49 3.29 -17.45
C LEU A 123 12.40 2.60 -18.27
N ALA A 124 11.21 3.16 -18.36
CA ALA A 124 10.14 2.64 -19.20
C ALA A 124 10.48 2.73 -20.69
N ALA A 125 11.08 3.84 -21.13
CA ALA A 125 11.57 3.99 -22.51
C ALA A 125 12.69 3.01 -22.83
N GLU A 126 13.64 2.84 -21.91
CA GLU A 126 14.72 1.87 -22.06
C GLU A 126 14.20 0.41 -22.14
N LEU A 127 13.20 0.07 -21.34
CA LEU A 127 12.53 -1.23 -21.43
C LEU A 127 11.88 -1.44 -22.81
N ALA A 128 11.23 -0.42 -23.36
CA ALA A 128 10.60 -0.48 -24.68
C ALA A 128 11.65 -0.62 -25.80
N GLU A 129 12.80 0.03 -25.67
CA GLU A 129 13.87 0.02 -26.66
C GLU A 129 14.75 -1.25 -26.59
N LYS A 130 15.23 -1.58 -25.39
CA LYS A 130 16.23 -2.65 -25.18
C LYS A 130 15.61 -4.01 -24.88
N GLY A 131 14.35 -4.04 -24.49
CA GLY A 131 13.62 -5.23 -24.10
C GLY A 131 13.90 -5.73 -22.67
N PRO A 132 13.05 -6.64 -22.17
CA PRO A 132 13.08 -7.09 -20.77
C PRO A 132 14.36 -7.85 -20.40
N GLU A 133 14.94 -8.61 -21.33
CA GLU A 133 16.16 -9.39 -21.09
C GLU A 133 17.36 -8.49 -20.82
N ALA A 134 17.49 -7.37 -21.56
CA ALA A 134 18.58 -6.43 -21.36
C ALA A 134 18.46 -5.72 -20.00
N MET A 135 17.26 -5.31 -19.61
CA MET A 135 17.00 -4.69 -18.32
C MET A 135 17.28 -5.66 -17.17
N TYR A 136 16.90 -6.92 -17.30
CA TYR A 136 17.22 -7.93 -16.29
C TYR A 136 18.73 -8.20 -16.17
N LYS A 137 19.45 -8.23 -17.29
CA LYS A 137 20.90 -8.39 -17.30
C LYS A 137 21.63 -7.20 -16.63
N GLU A 138 21.10 -5.99 -16.81
CA GLU A 138 21.57 -4.81 -16.08
C GLU A 138 21.37 -4.99 -14.57
N LEU A 139 20.19 -5.46 -14.15
CA LEU A 139 19.93 -5.73 -12.74
C LEU A 139 20.87 -6.79 -12.18
N GLN A 140 21.16 -7.86 -12.93
CA GLN A 140 22.13 -8.88 -12.52
C GLN A 140 23.53 -8.30 -12.26
N THR A 141 23.89 -7.25 -12.99
CA THR A 141 25.19 -6.57 -12.80
C THR A 141 25.13 -5.59 -11.62
N ALA A 142 24.06 -4.83 -11.49
CA ALA A 142 23.88 -3.78 -10.48
C ALA A 142 23.61 -4.38 -9.09
N ASP A 143 22.69 -5.35 -9.02
CA ASP A 143 22.26 -6.00 -7.78
C ASP A 143 22.00 -7.50 -8.04
N PRO A 144 23.03 -8.33 -8.01
CA PRO A 144 22.91 -9.77 -8.29
C PRO A 144 21.96 -10.50 -7.32
N GLU A 145 21.90 -10.06 -6.06
CA GLU A 145 21.09 -10.68 -5.03
C GLU A 145 19.60 -10.37 -5.25
N ALA A 146 19.25 -9.13 -5.56
CA ALA A 146 17.89 -8.77 -5.97
C ALA A 146 17.49 -9.50 -7.27
N ALA A 147 18.42 -9.61 -8.25
CA ALA A 147 18.15 -10.33 -9.48
C ALA A 147 17.86 -11.82 -9.23
N ALA A 148 18.54 -12.45 -8.27
CA ALA A 148 18.27 -13.85 -7.91
C ALA A 148 16.89 -14.05 -7.27
N ALA A 149 16.37 -13.02 -6.56
CA ALA A 149 15.06 -13.06 -5.91
C ALA A 149 13.89 -12.63 -6.82
N ILE A 150 14.18 -11.95 -7.93
CA ILE A 150 13.17 -11.40 -8.85
C ILE A 150 13.11 -12.26 -10.13
N HIS A 151 11.90 -12.76 -10.46
CA HIS A 151 11.72 -13.49 -11.71
C HIS A 151 11.93 -12.57 -12.93
N PRO A 152 12.69 -12.96 -13.99
CA PRO A 152 12.99 -12.11 -15.15
C PRO A 152 11.76 -11.48 -15.83
N ASN A 153 10.64 -12.20 -15.86
CA ASN A 153 9.40 -11.71 -16.45
C ASN A 153 8.66 -10.70 -15.56
N ASN A 154 9.08 -10.49 -14.32
CA ASN A 154 8.49 -9.49 -13.43
C ASN A 154 9.12 -8.12 -13.70
N GLN A 155 8.78 -7.54 -14.85
CA GLN A 155 9.34 -6.27 -15.32
C GLN A 155 9.14 -5.14 -14.31
N VAL A 156 8.00 -5.09 -13.62
CA VAL A 156 7.71 -4.07 -12.61
C VAL A 156 8.73 -4.11 -11.48
N ARG A 157 9.04 -5.31 -10.97
CA ARG A 157 10.04 -5.46 -9.90
C ARG A 157 11.47 -5.22 -10.40
N VAL A 158 11.79 -5.63 -11.62
CA VAL A 158 13.09 -5.36 -12.24
C VAL A 158 13.32 -3.86 -12.37
N LEU A 159 12.36 -3.13 -12.95
CA LEU A 159 12.47 -1.67 -13.09
C LEU A 159 12.53 -0.97 -11.73
N ARG A 160 11.78 -1.43 -10.73
CA ARG A 160 11.83 -0.86 -9.39
C ARG A 160 13.19 -1.02 -8.72
N ALA A 161 13.83 -2.17 -8.89
CA ALA A 161 15.17 -2.40 -8.36
C ALA A 161 16.23 -1.54 -9.06
N LEU A 162 16.13 -1.40 -10.39
CA LEU A 162 16.99 -0.51 -11.17
C LEU A 162 16.76 0.96 -10.84
N GLU A 163 15.50 1.38 -10.65
CA GLU A 163 15.12 2.72 -10.20
C GLU A 163 15.83 3.07 -8.88
N HIS A 164 15.70 2.18 -7.88
CA HIS A 164 16.35 2.37 -6.60
C HIS A 164 17.87 2.48 -6.73
N PHE A 165 18.50 1.55 -7.49
CA PHE A 165 19.94 1.58 -7.68
C PHE A 165 20.41 2.84 -8.38
N ARG A 166 19.74 3.26 -9.46
CA ARG A 166 20.11 4.46 -10.21
C ARG A 166 19.87 5.76 -9.43
N ALA A 167 18.82 5.78 -8.57
CA ALA A 167 18.51 6.94 -7.74
C ALA A 167 19.48 7.11 -6.57
N THR A 168 19.94 6.02 -5.98
CA THR A 168 20.66 6.04 -4.70
C THR A 168 22.10 5.55 -4.78
N GLY A 169 22.48 4.84 -5.82
CA GLY A 169 23.73 4.11 -5.94
C GLY A 169 23.84 2.89 -5.01
N LYS A 170 22.77 2.55 -4.28
CA LYS A 170 22.73 1.43 -3.33
C LYS A 170 21.93 0.27 -3.89
N ARG A 171 22.29 -0.94 -3.49
CA ARG A 171 21.53 -2.15 -3.81
C ARG A 171 20.20 -2.17 -3.05
N LEU A 172 19.18 -2.76 -3.66
CA LEU A 172 17.88 -2.97 -3.03
C LEU A 172 17.91 -4.18 -2.09
N SER A 173 18.78 -5.13 -2.36
CA SER A 173 18.99 -6.36 -1.57
C SER A 173 19.55 -6.10 -0.17
#